data_ff3ce1a05ceb78fb6590d8a1bb1fd0ab
#
_entry.id   ff3ce1a05ceb78fb6590d8a1bb1fd0ab
#
_cell.length_a   1.000
_cell.length_b   1.000
_cell.length_c   1.000
_cell.angle_alpha   90.00
_cell.angle_beta   90.00
_cell.angle_gamma   90.00
#
_symmetry.space_group_name_H-M   'P 1'
#
loop_
_entity.id
_entity.type
_entity.pdbx_description
1 polymer ?
#
loop_
_entity_poly.entity_id
_entity_poly.type
_entity_poly.pdbx_seq_one_letter_code
_entity_poly.pdbx_strand_id
1 'polypeptide(L)'
;MAPTAVGAKKVAEGQDYFPLSVNYQEKYYAAGKIPGGYFKREARPTEAETLISRLIDRPIRPLFPDAFKNEVQLLPTVISYDSENQPDILAITASSAALAISGMPFMGPVGASRVGFIEG
;
A
#
# COMPACT_ATOMS: atom_id res chain seq x y z
N MET A 1 -11.63 -2.92 -2.22
CA MET A 1 -10.31 -2.84 -1.55
C MET A 1 -10.48 -2.50 -0.08
N ALA A 2 -9.66 -3.10 0.78
CA ALA A 2 -9.66 -2.83 2.21
C ALA A 2 -8.34 -2.18 2.62
N PRO A 3 -8.24 -0.83 2.64
CA PRO A 3 -7.03 -0.17 3.09
C PRO A 3 -6.98 -0.16 4.63
N THR A 4 -5.82 -0.44 5.17
CA THR A 4 -5.59 -0.41 6.61
C THR A 4 -4.30 0.36 6.91
N ALA A 5 -4.37 1.31 7.83
CA ALA A 5 -3.22 2.05 8.31
C ALA A 5 -3.13 1.89 9.84
N VAL A 6 -1.99 1.46 10.31
CA VAL A 6 -1.72 1.25 11.73
C VAL A 6 -0.44 1.95 12.12
N GLY A 7 -0.50 2.74 13.19
CA GLY A 7 0.67 3.42 13.73
C GLY A 7 0.95 3.02 15.18
N ALA A 8 2.22 2.84 15.51
CA ALA A 8 2.64 2.59 16.88
C ALA A 8 2.59 3.87 17.71
N LYS A 9 2.23 3.76 18.98
CA LYS A 9 2.14 4.92 19.88
C LYS A 9 3.50 5.43 20.36
N LYS A 10 4.52 4.57 20.36
CA LYS A 10 5.86 4.90 20.86
C LYS A 10 6.91 4.65 19.80
N VAL A 11 7.97 5.44 19.82
CA VAL A 11 9.16 5.26 19.00
C VAL A 11 10.08 4.24 19.68
N ALA A 12 10.66 3.33 18.90
CA ALA A 12 11.65 2.40 19.42
C ALA A 12 12.92 3.16 19.81
N GLU A 13 13.57 2.71 20.90
CA GLU A 13 14.79 3.31 21.41
C GLU A 13 15.92 3.22 20.36
N GLY A 14 16.64 4.32 20.13
CA GLY A 14 17.71 4.36 19.14
C GLY A 14 17.26 4.45 17.68
N GLN A 15 15.99 4.70 17.44
CA GLN A 15 15.41 4.80 16.10
C GLN A 15 15.82 6.13 15.45
N ASP A 16 16.56 6.07 14.34
CA ASP A 16 17.02 7.23 13.58
C ASP A 16 16.39 7.34 12.18
N TYR A 17 15.54 6.41 11.81
CA TYR A 17 14.84 6.37 10.52
C TYR A 17 13.32 6.20 10.73
N PHE A 18 12.55 6.53 9.68
CA PHE A 18 11.10 6.35 9.71
C PHE A 18 10.74 4.92 9.26
N PRO A 19 10.25 4.06 10.18
CA PRO A 19 9.92 2.67 9.84
C PRO A 19 8.52 2.57 9.23
N LEU A 20 8.39 2.93 7.97
CA LEU A 20 7.17 2.76 7.18
C LEU A 20 7.23 1.44 6.43
N SER A 21 6.24 0.60 6.63
CA SER A 21 6.05 -0.66 5.90
C SER A 21 4.78 -0.59 5.07
N VAL A 22 4.88 -0.91 3.79
CA VAL A 22 3.74 -1.02 2.89
C VAL A 22 3.66 -2.45 2.38
N ASN A 23 2.56 -3.12 2.65
CA ASN A 23 2.32 -4.50 2.26
C ASN A 23 1.03 -4.59 1.43
N TYR A 24 1.17 -4.38 0.13
CA TYR A 24 0.08 -4.56 -0.81
C TYR A 24 -0.14 -6.05 -1.07
N GLN A 25 -1.39 -6.48 -1.04
CA GLN A 25 -1.74 -7.89 -1.21
C GLN A 25 -3.01 -8.03 -2.05
N GLU A 26 -2.96 -8.97 -2.99
CA GLU A 26 -4.11 -9.38 -3.78
C GLU A 26 -4.54 -10.78 -3.33
N LYS A 27 -5.79 -10.91 -2.87
CA LYS A 27 -6.31 -12.21 -2.47
C LYS A 27 -6.78 -12.98 -3.71
N TYR A 28 -6.46 -14.27 -3.79
CA TYR A 28 -6.89 -15.12 -4.91
C TYR A 28 -8.41 -15.18 -5.02
N TYR A 29 -9.12 -15.20 -3.91
CA TYR A 29 -10.57 -15.20 -3.93
C TYR A 29 -11.18 -13.91 -4.49
N ALA A 30 -10.43 -12.81 -4.54
CA ALA A 30 -10.90 -11.56 -5.14
C ALA A 30 -11.23 -11.73 -6.63
N ALA A 31 -10.50 -12.60 -7.32
CA ALA A 31 -10.73 -12.96 -8.71
C ALA A 31 -11.47 -14.30 -8.85
N GLY A 32 -12.04 -14.83 -7.76
CA GLY A 32 -12.71 -16.11 -7.75
C GLY A 32 -11.80 -17.31 -7.91
N LYS A 33 -10.54 -17.18 -7.54
CA LYS A 33 -9.51 -18.23 -7.72
C LYS A 33 -9.04 -18.79 -6.38
N ILE A 34 -8.52 -20.01 -6.43
CA ILE A 34 -7.89 -20.66 -5.28
C ILE A 34 -6.39 -20.75 -5.55
N PRO A 35 -5.53 -20.51 -4.53
CA PRO A 35 -4.08 -20.63 -4.71
C PRO A 35 -3.71 -22.03 -5.21
N GLY A 36 -2.88 -22.09 -6.26
CA GLY A 36 -2.44 -23.34 -6.85
C GLY A 36 -0.94 -23.35 -7.09
N GLY A 37 -0.34 -24.54 -7.07
CA GLY A 37 1.06 -24.73 -7.32
C GLY A 37 1.93 -24.61 -6.08
N TYR A 38 3.14 -25.17 -6.17
CA TYR A 38 4.06 -25.28 -5.03
C TYR A 38 4.54 -23.93 -4.50
N PHE A 39 4.77 -22.96 -5.39
CA PHE A 39 5.30 -21.64 -5.04
C PHE A 39 4.23 -20.56 -4.88
N LYS A 40 2.97 -20.85 -5.16
CA LYS A 40 1.87 -19.87 -5.11
C LYS A 40 1.16 -19.94 -3.77
N ARG A 41 1.67 -19.20 -2.79
CA ARG A 41 1.08 -19.10 -1.45
C ARG A 41 0.60 -17.68 -1.19
N GLU A 42 -0.60 -17.51 -0.64
CA GLU A 42 -1.15 -16.19 -0.29
C GLU A 42 -0.31 -15.44 0.75
N ALA A 43 0.33 -16.16 1.65
CA ALA A 43 1.14 -15.56 2.71
C ALA A 43 2.44 -14.94 2.21
N ARG A 44 2.90 -15.32 1.01
CA ARG A 44 4.15 -14.82 0.43
C ARG A 44 3.86 -13.82 -0.69
N PRO A 45 4.35 -12.56 -0.59
CA PRO A 45 4.13 -11.56 -1.64
C PRO A 45 4.74 -12.01 -2.97
N THR A 46 4.03 -11.75 -4.07
CA THR A 46 4.58 -11.90 -5.41
C THR A 46 5.48 -10.72 -5.75
N GLU A 47 6.29 -10.87 -6.82
CA GLU A 47 7.13 -9.77 -7.31
C GLU A 47 6.29 -8.56 -7.69
N ALA A 48 5.16 -8.76 -8.36
CA ALA A 48 4.25 -7.68 -8.74
C ALA A 48 3.68 -6.95 -7.51
N GLU A 49 3.29 -7.68 -6.48
CA GLU A 49 2.80 -7.10 -5.23
C GLU A 49 3.89 -6.28 -4.53
N THR A 50 5.13 -6.75 -4.56
CA THR A 50 6.27 -6.03 -3.99
C THR A 50 6.52 -4.72 -4.75
N LEU A 51 6.45 -4.73 -6.07
CA LEU A 51 6.62 -3.52 -6.89
C LEU A 51 5.52 -2.49 -6.63
N ILE A 52 4.27 -2.94 -6.50
CA ILE A 52 3.14 -2.06 -6.18
C ILE A 52 3.30 -1.48 -4.78
N SER A 53 3.77 -2.27 -3.82
CA SER A 53 4.07 -1.77 -2.46
C SER A 53 5.08 -0.63 -2.49
N ARG A 54 6.12 -0.75 -3.29
CA ARG A 54 7.12 0.32 -3.48
C ARG A 54 6.53 1.54 -4.17
N LEU A 55 5.66 1.34 -5.13
CA LEU A 55 4.97 2.41 -5.84
C LEU A 55 4.07 3.22 -4.90
N ILE A 56 3.45 2.57 -3.94
CA ILE A 56 2.66 3.21 -2.89
C ILE A 56 3.56 3.97 -1.90
N ASP A 57 4.67 3.36 -1.49
CA ASP A 57 5.58 3.91 -0.49
C ASP A 57 6.24 5.22 -0.94
N ARG A 58 6.69 5.30 -2.18
CA ARG A 58 7.49 6.42 -2.68
C ARG A 58 6.80 7.79 -2.56
N PRO A 59 5.53 7.98 -2.95
CA PRO A 59 4.88 9.29 -2.79
C PRO A 59 4.42 9.57 -1.35
N ILE A 60 4.23 8.56 -0.53
CA ILE A 60 3.69 8.69 0.82
C ILE A 60 4.77 9.03 1.85
N ARG A 61 5.92 8.36 1.77
CA ARG A 61 7.00 8.51 2.74
C ARG A 61 7.47 9.96 2.96
N PRO A 62 7.69 10.79 1.91
CA PRO A 62 8.13 12.17 2.13
C PRO A 62 7.08 13.09 2.75
N LEU A 63 5.82 12.67 2.81
CA LEU A 63 4.72 13.49 3.33
C LEU A 63 4.58 13.41 4.86
N PHE A 64 5.39 12.59 5.52
CA PHE A 64 5.47 12.58 6.97
C PHE A 64 6.56 13.54 7.44
N PRO A 65 6.36 14.25 8.59
CA PRO A 65 7.40 15.13 9.15
C PRO A 65 8.66 14.35 9.51
N ASP A 66 9.83 14.99 9.37
CA ASP A 66 11.12 14.38 9.69
C ASP A 66 11.22 13.92 11.15
N ALA A 67 10.54 14.63 12.05
CA ALA A 67 10.52 14.29 13.47
C ALA A 67 9.64 13.08 13.80
N PHE A 68 8.80 12.65 12.89
CA PHE A 68 7.90 11.52 13.10
C PHE A 68 8.64 10.21 12.82
N LYS A 69 8.92 9.45 13.88
CA LYS A 69 9.69 8.19 13.82
C LYS A 69 8.89 6.98 14.29
N ASN A 70 7.59 7.13 14.49
CA ASN A 70 6.73 6.02 14.91
C ASN A 70 6.59 5.00 13.79
N GLU A 71 6.55 3.72 14.15
CA GLU A 71 6.32 2.66 13.17
C GLU A 71 4.92 2.79 12.56
N VAL A 72 4.84 2.74 11.23
CA VAL A 72 3.58 2.81 10.49
C VAL A 72 3.51 1.62 9.54
N GLN A 73 2.38 0.94 9.51
CA GLN A 73 2.10 -0.14 8.58
C GLN A 73 0.91 0.23 7.71
N LEU A 74 1.08 0.09 6.40
CA LEU A 74 0.01 0.21 5.41
C LEU A 74 -0.27 -1.16 4.81
N LEU A 75 -1.51 -1.59 4.88
CA LEU A 75 -1.94 -2.92 4.45
C LEU A 75 -3.11 -2.80 3.45
N PRO A 76 -2.86 -2.28 2.25
CA PRO A 76 -3.90 -2.26 1.21
C PRO A 76 -4.11 -3.69 0.68
N THR A 77 -5.34 -4.17 0.79
CA THR A 77 -5.70 -5.55 0.40
C THR A 77 -6.81 -5.52 -0.64
N VAL A 78 -6.59 -6.18 -1.77
CA VAL A 78 -7.60 -6.36 -2.81
C VAL A 78 -8.46 -7.57 -2.44
N ILE A 79 -9.75 -7.32 -2.23
CA ILE A 79 -10.71 -8.37 -1.83
C ILE A 79 -11.75 -8.66 -2.92
N SER A 80 -11.78 -7.84 -3.98
CA SER A 80 -12.65 -8.04 -5.14
C SER A 80 -11.98 -7.47 -6.38
N TYR A 81 -12.03 -8.20 -7.48
CA TYR A 81 -11.37 -7.84 -8.73
C TYR A 81 -12.19 -8.33 -9.93
N ASP A 82 -12.47 -7.45 -10.87
CA ASP A 82 -13.28 -7.73 -12.06
C ASP A 82 -12.45 -8.20 -13.27
N SER A 83 -11.14 -8.31 -13.14
CA SER A 83 -10.17 -8.67 -14.17
C SER A 83 -10.03 -7.65 -15.32
N GLU A 84 -10.66 -6.51 -15.22
CA GLU A 84 -10.58 -5.43 -16.23
C GLU A 84 -9.83 -4.21 -15.70
N ASN A 85 -10.11 -3.79 -14.46
CA ASN A 85 -9.52 -2.61 -13.85
C ASN A 85 -8.39 -3.01 -12.91
N GLN A 86 -7.16 -2.57 -13.22
CA GLN A 86 -6.01 -2.86 -12.38
C GLN A 86 -6.14 -2.15 -11.02
N PRO A 87 -5.90 -2.86 -9.91
CA PRO A 87 -6.12 -2.30 -8.58
C PRO A 87 -4.99 -1.42 -8.05
N ASP A 88 -3.86 -1.29 -8.75
CA ASP A 88 -2.68 -0.58 -8.28
C ASP A 88 -2.94 0.91 -8.02
N ILE A 89 -3.64 1.59 -8.93
CA ILE A 89 -3.96 3.01 -8.80
C ILE A 89 -4.94 3.23 -7.63
N LEU A 90 -5.93 2.38 -7.51
CA LEU A 90 -6.88 2.42 -6.40
C LEU A 90 -6.16 2.17 -5.07
N ALA A 91 -5.14 1.31 -5.05
CA ALA A 91 -4.35 1.02 -3.86
C ALA A 91 -3.63 2.27 -3.35
N ILE A 92 -3.04 3.08 -4.22
CA ILE A 92 -2.38 4.34 -3.85
C ILE A 92 -3.40 5.30 -3.23
N THR A 93 -4.54 5.50 -3.89
CA THR A 93 -5.59 6.39 -3.42
C THR A 93 -6.19 5.92 -2.09
N ALA A 94 -6.46 4.63 -1.96
CA ALA A 94 -7.03 4.05 -0.74
C ALA A 94 -6.06 4.14 0.44
N SER A 95 -4.77 3.90 0.22
CA SER A 95 -3.74 4.04 1.24
C SER A 95 -3.62 5.49 1.73
N SER A 96 -3.65 6.44 0.79
CA SER A 96 -3.65 7.87 1.11
C SER A 96 -4.87 8.25 1.94
N ALA A 97 -6.05 7.78 1.57
CA ALA A 97 -7.28 8.05 2.32
C ALA A 97 -7.23 7.46 3.74
N ALA A 98 -6.72 6.23 3.88
CA ALA A 98 -6.58 5.60 5.19
C ALA A 98 -5.66 6.40 6.11
N LEU A 99 -4.54 6.92 5.59
CA LEU A 99 -3.62 7.77 6.35
C LEU A 99 -4.25 9.11 6.71
N ALA A 100 -5.00 9.72 5.79
CA ALA A 100 -5.62 11.02 6.02
C ALA A 100 -6.64 10.97 7.16
N ILE A 101 -7.37 9.87 7.32
CA ILE A 101 -8.37 9.72 8.39
C ILE A 101 -7.83 9.06 9.66
N SER A 102 -6.57 8.61 9.66
CA SER A 102 -5.99 7.87 10.79
C SER A 102 -5.60 8.75 11.98
N GLY A 103 -5.50 10.06 11.80
CA GLY A 103 -5.02 10.98 12.83
C GLY A 103 -3.50 11.06 12.93
N MET A 104 -2.75 10.34 12.09
CA MET A 104 -1.29 10.47 12.02
C MET A 104 -0.89 11.75 11.29
N PRO A 105 0.32 12.32 11.57
CA PRO A 105 0.77 13.56 10.94
C PRO A 105 1.18 13.34 9.47
N PHE A 106 0.20 13.15 8.62
CA PHE A 106 0.36 12.91 7.20
C PHE A 106 -0.02 14.17 6.42
N MET A 107 0.90 14.68 5.61
CA MET A 107 0.78 15.94 4.88
C MET A 107 0.14 15.78 3.50
N GLY A 108 -0.62 14.70 3.29
CA GLY A 108 -1.36 14.44 2.06
C GLY A 108 -2.82 14.82 2.17
N PRO A 109 -3.68 14.49 1.22
CA PRO A 109 -3.74 13.26 0.43
C PRO A 109 -2.90 13.23 -0.84
N VAL A 110 -2.77 12.02 -1.39
CA VAL A 110 -2.09 11.73 -2.65
C VAL A 110 -3.10 11.15 -3.63
N GLY A 111 -3.08 11.63 -4.85
CA GLY A 111 -3.85 11.07 -5.95
C GLY A 111 -2.96 10.28 -6.89
N ALA A 112 -3.57 9.40 -7.68
CA ALA A 112 -2.86 8.61 -8.66
C ALA A 112 -3.73 8.41 -9.90
N SER A 113 -3.06 8.33 -11.06
CA SER A 113 -3.72 8.01 -12.31
C SER A 113 -2.78 7.28 -13.24
N ARG A 114 -3.35 6.51 -14.16
CA ARG A 114 -2.59 5.87 -15.23
C ARG A 114 -2.78 6.69 -16.49
N VAL A 115 -1.66 7.10 -17.08
CA VAL A 115 -1.66 7.93 -18.28
C VAL A 115 -1.04 7.15 -19.44
N GLY A 116 -1.74 7.11 -20.56
CA GLY A 116 -1.22 6.54 -21.78
C GLY A 116 -0.86 7.66 -22.76
N PHE A 117 0.15 7.41 -23.56
CA PHE A 117 0.52 8.30 -24.67
C PHE A 117 0.33 7.55 -26.00
N ILE A 118 -0.46 8.13 -26.87
CA ILE A 118 -0.70 7.58 -28.20
C ILE A 118 -0.20 8.60 -29.22
N GLU A 119 0.77 8.16 -30.05
CA GLU A 119 1.32 8.99 -31.12
C GLU A 119 0.38 8.97 -32.32
N GLY A 120 0.05 10.14 -32.80
CA GLY A 120 -0.81 10.28 -33.99
C GLY A 120 -1.88 11.32 -33.93
#